data_2895f324132833edff969c19d5be7868
#
_entry.id   2895f324132833edff969c19d5be7868
#
_cell.length_a   1.000
_cell.length_b   1.000
_cell.length_c   1.000
_cell.angle_alpha   90.00
_cell.angle_beta   90.00
_cell.angle_gamma   90.00
#
_symmetry.space_group_name_H-M   'P 1'
#
loop_
_entity.id
_entity.type
_entity.pdbx_description
1 polymer ?
#
loop_
_entity_poly.entity_id
_entity_poly.type
_entity_poly.pdbx_seq_one_letter_code
_entity_poly.pdbx_strand_id
1 'polypeptide(L)'
;FFKQKTAYEMLTMVIADLYNKHLYLLDSENATEFQKTAFEHLAHGSGSIKEVKSSLMLLTTMMQSYYEKPVILLIDEYDVPVAKANNNGYYDEMLDVMKGLMQALKDNQALRFAVVTGCLKIAKESIFTGTNNFVSDTITNSRLNEYFGFVQSEVDLLLKDADLTTQAENIKKWYDGYHFGAFDV
;
A
#
# COMPACT_ATOMS: atom_id res chain seq x y z
N PHE A 1 11.73 31.57 0.95
CA PHE A 1 11.75 30.41 1.85
C PHE A 1 10.54 29.57 1.53
N PHE A 2 10.72 28.51 0.75
CA PHE A 2 9.68 27.49 0.58
C PHE A 2 9.60 26.71 1.89
N LYS A 3 8.47 26.83 2.59
CA LYS A 3 8.20 26.03 3.78
C LYS A 3 8.06 24.56 3.32
N GLN A 4 8.94 23.71 3.79
CA GLN A 4 8.85 22.27 3.50
C GLN A 4 7.55 21.74 4.09
N LYS A 5 6.73 21.04 3.27
CA LYS A 5 5.48 20.44 3.75
C LYS A 5 5.82 19.38 4.79
N THR A 6 5.05 19.34 5.86
CA THR A 6 5.14 18.30 6.89
C THR A 6 4.64 16.96 6.34
N ALA A 7 5.00 15.87 6.99
CA ALA A 7 4.48 14.53 6.68
C ALA A 7 2.95 14.53 6.64
N TYR A 8 2.35 15.20 7.61
CA TYR A 8 0.91 15.34 7.73
C TYR A 8 0.28 16.05 6.53
N GLU A 9 0.81 17.21 6.13
CA GLU A 9 0.29 17.97 4.99
C GLU A 9 0.34 17.18 3.68
N MET A 10 1.41 16.40 3.46
CA MET A 10 1.53 15.57 2.27
C MET A 10 0.51 14.44 2.23
N LEU A 11 0.36 13.71 3.35
CA LEU A 11 -0.59 12.61 3.43
C LEU A 11 -2.04 13.10 3.38
N THR A 12 -2.33 14.25 3.98
CA THR A 12 -3.66 14.88 3.92
C THR A 12 -4.07 15.15 2.48
N MET A 13 -3.16 15.60 1.61
CA MET A 13 -3.45 15.81 0.19
C MET A 13 -3.74 14.50 -0.53
N VAL A 14 -2.94 13.47 -0.32
CA VAL A 14 -3.15 12.15 -0.95
C VAL A 14 -4.48 11.54 -0.51
N ILE A 15 -4.81 11.67 0.77
CA ILE A 15 -6.10 11.20 1.30
C ILE A 15 -7.26 12.01 0.73
N ALA A 16 -7.12 13.33 0.61
CA ALA A 16 -8.15 14.17 0.00
C ALA A 16 -8.41 13.75 -1.45
N ASP A 17 -7.38 13.50 -2.24
CA ASP A 17 -7.52 13.01 -3.61
C ASP A 17 -8.24 11.65 -3.66
N LEU A 18 -7.93 10.75 -2.73
CA LEU A 18 -8.61 9.46 -2.61
C LEU A 18 -10.09 9.64 -2.27
N TYR A 19 -10.41 10.46 -1.28
CA TYR A 19 -11.78 10.70 -0.84
C TYR A 19 -12.63 11.39 -1.90
N ASN A 20 -12.04 12.34 -2.65
CA ASN A 20 -12.74 13.02 -3.74
C ASN A 20 -13.16 12.07 -4.88
N LYS A 21 -12.50 10.94 -5.05
CA LYS A 21 -12.94 9.89 -6.00
C LYS A 21 -14.14 9.09 -5.50
N HIS A 22 -14.50 9.22 -4.24
CA HIS A 22 -15.54 8.44 -3.57
C HIS A 22 -16.65 9.32 -2.96
N LEU A 23 -16.86 10.54 -3.45
CA LEU A 23 -17.89 11.48 -2.94
C LEU A 23 -19.31 10.87 -2.95
N TYR A 24 -19.59 9.94 -3.86
CA TYR A 24 -20.88 9.24 -3.92
C TYR A 24 -21.23 8.48 -2.63
N LEU A 25 -20.25 8.20 -1.75
CA LEU A 25 -20.51 7.57 -0.46
C LEU A 25 -21.26 8.48 0.52
N LEU A 26 -21.24 9.81 0.30
CA LEU A 26 -22.00 10.76 1.09
C LEU A 26 -23.51 10.64 0.88
N ASP A 27 -23.93 10.13 -0.28
CA ASP A 27 -25.34 9.91 -0.62
C ASP A 27 -25.91 8.63 0.00
N SER A 28 -25.05 7.85 0.70
CA SER A 28 -25.48 6.60 1.33
C SER A 28 -26.44 6.86 2.49
N GLU A 29 -27.60 6.22 2.47
CA GLU A 29 -28.54 6.21 3.60
C GLU A 29 -28.00 5.45 4.82
N ASN A 30 -27.05 4.54 4.61
CA ASN A 30 -26.42 3.75 5.67
C ASN A 30 -25.26 4.49 6.35
N ALA A 31 -24.82 5.63 5.83
CA ALA A 31 -23.75 6.43 6.44
C ALA A 31 -24.32 7.36 7.53
N THR A 32 -23.71 7.32 8.70
CA THR A 32 -24.06 8.21 9.80
C THR A 32 -23.60 9.64 9.53
N GLU A 33 -24.25 10.64 10.13
CA GLU A 33 -23.85 12.06 10.02
C GLU A 33 -22.40 12.27 10.50
N PHE A 34 -21.96 11.54 11.52
CA PHE A 34 -20.58 11.60 11.98
C PHE A 34 -19.58 11.11 10.91
N GLN A 35 -19.92 10.01 10.21
CA GLN A 35 -19.09 9.51 9.13
C GLN A 35 -19.04 10.48 7.94
N LYS A 36 -20.18 11.07 7.57
CA LYS A 36 -20.27 12.06 6.49
C LYS A 36 -19.44 13.31 6.81
N THR A 37 -19.55 13.84 8.01
CA THR A 37 -18.76 15.00 8.45
C THR A 37 -17.24 14.71 8.42
N ALA A 38 -16.82 13.56 8.94
CA ALA A 38 -15.40 13.18 8.91
C ALA A 38 -14.91 12.95 7.47
N PHE A 39 -15.77 12.36 6.61
CA PHE A 39 -15.48 12.18 5.19
C PHE A 39 -15.27 13.53 4.49
N GLU A 40 -16.15 14.50 4.71
CA GLU A 40 -16.05 15.85 4.12
C GLU A 40 -14.78 16.57 4.57
N HIS A 41 -14.41 16.50 5.85
CA HIS A 41 -13.15 17.06 6.36
C HIS A 41 -11.96 16.46 5.61
N LEU A 42 -11.93 15.14 5.41
CA LEU A 42 -10.86 14.46 4.70
C LEU A 42 -10.84 14.80 3.21
N ALA A 43 -11.99 14.84 2.55
CA ALA A 43 -12.10 15.22 1.13
C ALA A 43 -11.65 16.66 0.86
N HIS A 44 -11.89 17.58 1.80
CA HIS A 44 -11.43 18.97 1.71
C HIS A 44 -9.97 19.18 2.17
N GLY A 45 -9.29 18.14 2.63
CA GLY A 45 -7.94 18.25 3.15
C GLY A 45 -7.83 19.03 4.47
N SER A 46 -8.93 19.16 5.20
CA SER A 46 -9.03 19.83 6.51
C SER A 46 -9.18 18.87 7.69
N GLY A 47 -9.08 17.57 7.43
CA GLY A 47 -9.19 16.54 8.46
C GLY A 47 -8.12 16.68 9.54
N SER A 48 -8.48 16.43 10.80
CA SER A 48 -7.54 16.37 11.92
C SER A 48 -6.58 15.19 11.77
N ILE A 49 -5.45 15.22 12.49
CA ILE A 49 -4.48 14.10 12.49
C ILE A 49 -5.14 12.77 12.89
N LYS A 50 -6.14 12.80 13.76
CA LYS A 50 -6.90 11.61 14.16
C LYS A 50 -7.76 11.09 13.00
N GLU A 51 -8.43 11.97 12.26
CA GLU A 51 -9.22 11.61 11.09
C GLU A 51 -8.33 11.06 9.97
N VAL A 52 -7.17 11.68 9.73
CA VAL A 52 -6.18 11.18 8.77
C VAL A 52 -5.72 9.77 9.14
N LYS A 53 -5.34 9.53 10.39
CA LYS A 53 -4.93 8.20 10.87
C LYS A 53 -6.02 7.14 10.76
N SER A 54 -7.29 7.51 10.88
CA SER A 54 -8.44 6.60 10.78
C SER A 54 -9.09 6.57 9.39
N SER A 55 -8.56 7.29 8.41
CA SER A 55 -9.17 7.47 7.10
C SER A 55 -9.43 6.17 6.35
N LEU A 56 -8.47 5.24 6.30
CA LEU A 56 -8.67 3.95 5.64
C LEU A 56 -9.77 3.10 6.32
N MET A 57 -9.88 3.15 7.65
CA MET A 57 -10.94 2.49 8.38
C MET A 57 -12.31 3.08 8.02
N LEU A 58 -12.43 4.42 8.03
CA LEU A 58 -13.66 5.11 7.67
C LEU A 58 -14.07 4.80 6.23
N LEU A 59 -13.15 4.92 5.27
CA LEU A 59 -13.44 4.68 3.86
C LEU A 59 -13.92 3.25 3.62
N THR A 60 -13.21 2.26 4.14
CA THR A 60 -13.57 0.84 3.96
C THR A 60 -14.91 0.51 4.62
N THR A 61 -15.21 1.10 5.78
CA THR A 61 -16.52 0.92 6.44
C THR A 61 -17.65 1.52 5.63
N MET A 62 -17.49 2.73 5.11
CA MET A 62 -18.50 3.36 4.27
C MET A 62 -18.70 2.63 2.94
N MET A 63 -17.61 2.14 2.31
CA MET A 63 -17.69 1.32 1.09
C MET A 63 -18.44 0.01 1.34
N GLN A 64 -18.14 -0.70 2.45
CA GLN A 64 -18.85 -1.92 2.80
C GLN A 64 -20.34 -1.66 2.97
N SER A 65 -20.70 -0.60 3.70
CA SER A 65 -22.11 -0.24 3.94
C SER A 65 -22.83 0.14 2.64
N TYR A 66 -22.16 0.82 1.73
CA TYR A 66 -22.74 1.25 0.46
C TYR A 66 -22.94 0.09 -0.52
N TYR A 67 -21.93 -0.78 -0.67
CA TYR A 67 -21.97 -1.90 -1.62
C TYR A 67 -22.56 -3.18 -1.03
N GLU A 68 -22.79 -3.22 0.27
CA GLU A 68 -23.22 -4.43 1.03
C GLU A 68 -22.28 -5.63 0.80
N LYS A 69 -21.01 -5.35 0.55
CA LYS A 69 -19.97 -6.35 0.26
C LYS A 69 -18.69 -6.02 1.01
N PRO A 70 -17.96 -7.04 1.47
CA PRO A 70 -16.67 -6.82 2.10
C PRO A 70 -15.66 -6.22 1.11
N VAL A 71 -14.82 -5.33 1.60
CA VAL A 71 -13.82 -4.58 0.83
C VAL A 71 -12.53 -5.39 0.74
N ILE A 72 -11.85 -5.30 -0.40
CA ILE A 72 -10.46 -5.73 -0.57
C ILE A 72 -9.60 -4.47 -0.56
N LEU A 73 -8.62 -4.40 0.34
CA LEU A 73 -7.71 -3.27 0.45
C LEU A 73 -6.34 -3.63 -0.14
N LEU A 74 -5.91 -2.90 -1.15
CA LEU A 74 -4.60 -3.06 -1.79
C LEU A 74 -3.76 -1.82 -1.51
N ILE A 75 -2.61 -2.00 -0.86
CA ILE A 75 -1.65 -0.93 -0.57
C ILE A 75 -0.33 -1.31 -1.21
N ASP A 76 0.06 -0.53 -2.21
CA ASP A 76 1.35 -0.71 -2.87
C ASP A 76 2.38 0.30 -2.35
N GLU A 77 3.64 -0.10 -2.31
CA GLU A 77 4.76 0.75 -1.89
C GLU A 77 4.56 1.45 -0.52
N TYR A 78 4.05 0.72 0.48
CA TYR A 78 3.75 1.27 1.81
C TYR A 78 4.96 1.93 2.50
N ASP A 79 6.16 1.56 2.11
CA ASP A 79 7.43 2.01 2.67
C ASP A 79 7.93 3.34 2.06
N VAL A 80 7.49 3.70 0.86
CA VAL A 80 7.94 4.89 0.15
C VAL A 80 7.74 6.19 0.93
N PRO A 81 6.58 6.45 1.57
CA PRO A 81 6.40 7.67 2.38
C PRO A 81 7.40 7.78 3.52
N VAL A 82 7.68 6.65 4.19
CA VAL A 82 8.60 6.59 5.33
C VAL A 82 10.07 6.73 4.88
N ALA A 83 10.45 6.09 3.77
CA ALA A 83 11.77 6.24 3.18
C ALA A 83 12.06 7.70 2.76
N LYS A 84 11.09 8.36 2.12
CA LYS A 84 11.20 9.79 1.77
C LYS A 84 11.30 10.68 3.00
N ALA A 85 10.54 10.38 4.06
CA ALA A 85 10.56 11.13 5.31
C ALA A 85 11.92 11.04 6.01
N ASN A 86 12.59 9.89 5.97
CA ASN A 86 13.92 9.71 6.52
C ASN A 86 14.94 10.68 5.89
N ASN A 87 14.89 10.84 4.58
CA ASN A 87 15.78 11.74 3.85
C ASN A 87 15.50 13.24 4.10
N ASN A 88 14.31 13.56 4.61
CA ASN A 88 13.83 14.92 4.80
C ASN A 88 13.67 15.32 6.28
N GLY A 89 14.05 14.46 7.22
CA GLY A 89 14.11 14.77 8.65
C GLY A 89 12.78 14.75 9.41
N TYR A 90 11.71 14.12 8.87
CA TYR A 90 10.41 13.94 9.54
C TYR A 90 9.98 12.47 9.62
N TYR A 91 10.95 11.58 9.81
CA TYR A 91 10.74 10.13 9.85
C TYR A 91 9.72 9.70 10.92
N ASP A 92 9.90 10.18 12.16
CA ASP A 92 9.05 9.77 13.29
C ASP A 92 7.59 10.22 13.11
N GLU A 93 7.36 11.42 12.58
CA GLU A 93 6.03 11.92 12.27
C GLU A 93 5.34 11.06 11.19
N MET A 94 6.06 10.75 10.13
CA MET A 94 5.53 9.91 9.04
C MET A 94 5.23 8.50 9.56
N LEU A 95 6.12 7.93 10.34
CA LEU A 95 5.94 6.60 10.93
C LEU A 95 4.70 6.55 11.83
N ASP A 96 4.46 7.59 12.64
CA ASP A 96 3.28 7.69 13.50
C ASP A 96 1.97 7.76 12.71
N VAL A 97 1.93 8.51 11.63
CA VAL A 97 0.75 8.58 10.76
C VAL A 97 0.54 7.26 10.01
N MET A 98 1.60 6.66 9.47
CA MET A 98 1.52 5.35 8.80
C MET A 98 1.05 4.24 9.73
N LYS A 99 1.51 4.22 10.99
CA LYS A 99 0.99 3.31 12.03
C LYS A 99 -0.52 3.49 12.21
N GLY A 100 -1.00 4.72 12.27
CA GLY A 100 -2.42 5.02 12.37
C GLY A 100 -3.21 4.49 11.19
N LEU A 101 -2.76 4.73 9.96
CA LEU A 101 -3.40 4.21 8.75
C LEU A 101 -3.46 2.67 8.73
N MET A 102 -2.35 2.01 9.13
CA MET A 102 -2.28 0.54 9.15
C MET A 102 -3.16 -0.10 10.24
N GLN A 103 -3.67 0.69 11.23
CA GLN A 103 -4.70 0.18 12.15
C GLN A 103 -5.99 -0.27 11.42
N ALA A 104 -6.26 0.25 10.23
CA ALA A 104 -7.36 -0.22 9.38
C ALA A 104 -7.24 -1.70 8.98
N LEU A 105 -6.06 -2.31 9.11
CA LEU A 105 -5.82 -3.73 8.84
C LEU A 105 -6.13 -4.62 10.05
N LYS A 106 -6.32 -4.01 11.22
CA LYS A 106 -6.58 -4.71 12.48
C LYS A 106 -8.06 -4.65 12.81
N ASP A 107 -8.64 -5.81 13.08
CA ASP A 107 -10.03 -5.96 13.56
C ASP A 107 -11.08 -5.20 12.71
N ASN A 108 -10.79 -4.96 11.45
CA ASN A 108 -11.67 -4.27 10.52
C ASN A 108 -12.64 -5.25 9.86
N GLN A 109 -13.86 -5.28 10.36
CA GLN A 109 -14.93 -6.17 9.86
C GLN A 109 -15.39 -5.82 8.44
N ALA A 110 -15.07 -4.62 7.94
CA ALA A 110 -15.37 -4.23 6.56
C ALA A 110 -14.45 -4.93 5.55
N LEU A 111 -13.27 -5.41 5.97
CA LEU A 111 -12.31 -6.05 5.08
C LEU A 111 -12.56 -7.55 4.93
N ARG A 112 -12.53 -8.02 3.70
CA ARG A 112 -12.37 -9.45 3.39
C ARG A 112 -10.92 -9.88 3.58
N PHE A 113 -9.99 -9.14 3.00
CA PHE A 113 -8.54 -9.24 3.19
C PHE A 113 -7.86 -7.96 2.72
N ALA A 114 -6.60 -7.83 3.05
CA ALA A 114 -5.72 -6.78 2.54
C ALA A 114 -4.43 -7.37 2.00
N VAL A 115 -3.89 -6.73 0.96
CA VAL A 115 -2.53 -7.01 0.45
C VAL A 115 -1.72 -5.71 0.56
N VAL A 116 -0.55 -5.83 1.16
CA VAL A 116 0.38 -4.70 1.35
C VAL A 116 1.72 -5.09 0.75
N THR A 117 2.21 -4.30 -0.20
CA THR A 117 3.52 -4.52 -0.84
C THR A 117 4.49 -3.39 -0.53
N GLY A 118 5.79 -3.67 -0.62
CA GLY A 118 6.85 -2.68 -0.43
C GLY A 118 8.23 -3.31 -0.61
N CYS A 119 9.22 -2.48 -0.93
CA CYS A 119 10.60 -2.92 -1.13
C CYS A 119 11.40 -3.02 0.16
N LEU A 120 11.14 -2.12 1.11
CA LEU A 120 11.84 -2.08 2.38
C LEU A 120 11.03 -2.81 3.45
N LYS A 121 11.66 -3.78 4.10
CA LYS A 121 11.13 -4.33 5.34
C LYS A 121 11.35 -3.30 6.46
N ILE A 122 10.52 -2.23 6.46
CA ILE A 122 10.47 -1.33 7.60
C ILE A 122 10.09 -2.22 8.77
N ALA A 123 10.92 -2.22 9.82
CA ALA A 123 10.86 -3.20 10.91
C ALA A 123 9.41 -3.52 11.27
N LYS A 124 9.02 -4.79 11.15
CA LYS A 124 7.65 -5.29 11.45
C LYS A 124 7.12 -4.74 12.76
N GLU A 125 8.02 -4.51 13.70
CA GLU A 125 7.77 -4.02 15.04
C GLU A 125 7.30 -2.55 15.08
N SER A 126 7.52 -1.76 14.02
CA SER A 126 7.18 -0.34 14.08
C SER A 126 5.84 0.01 13.41
N ILE A 127 5.53 -0.52 12.23
CA ILE A 127 4.29 -0.16 11.49
C ILE A 127 3.16 -1.17 11.78
N PHE A 128 3.47 -2.44 11.87
CA PHE A 128 2.49 -3.51 12.05
C PHE A 128 2.41 -4.04 13.48
N THR A 129 2.85 -3.26 14.48
CA THR A 129 2.78 -3.65 15.89
C THR A 129 1.32 -3.95 16.30
N GLY A 130 1.09 -5.16 16.79
CA GLY A 130 -0.23 -5.60 17.25
C GLY A 130 -1.15 -6.18 16.18
N THR A 131 -0.67 -6.38 14.94
CA THR A 131 -1.40 -7.16 13.93
C THR A 131 -0.93 -8.61 13.97
N ASN A 132 -1.74 -9.51 14.58
CA ASN A 132 -1.38 -10.91 14.77
C ASN A 132 -1.73 -11.82 13.57
N ASN A 133 -2.48 -11.30 12.62
CA ASN A 133 -3.02 -12.02 11.46
C ASN A 133 -2.28 -11.69 10.14
N PHE A 134 -1.06 -11.22 10.23
CA PHE A 134 -0.24 -10.86 9.07
C PHE A 134 0.62 -12.04 8.62
N VAL A 135 0.43 -12.46 7.37
CA VAL A 135 1.37 -13.37 6.68
C VAL A 135 2.33 -12.49 5.88
N SER A 136 3.63 -12.60 6.15
CA SER A 136 4.65 -11.84 5.45
C SER A 136 5.48 -12.78 4.58
N ASP A 137 5.43 -12.54 3.28
CA ASP A 137 6.29 -13.19 2.30
C ASP A 137 7.35 -12.20 1.80
N THR A 138 8.48 -12.74 1.41
CA THR A 138 9.58 -12.01 0.78
C THR A 138 10.04 -12.77 -0.45
N ILE A 139 10.85 -12.16 -1.29
CA ILE A 139 11.44 -12.81 -2.47
C ILE A 139 12.24 -14.08 -2.13
N THR A 140 12.67 -14.24 -0.87
CA THR A 140 13.38 -15.43 -0.39
C THR A 140 12.46 -16.58 0.03
N ASN A 141 11.14 -16.35 0.09
CA ASN A 141 10.16 -17.38 0.40
C ASN A 141 9.71 -18.10 -0.87
N SER A 142 9.57 -19.42 -0.81
CA SER A 142 9.18 -20.22 -1.98
C SER A 142 7.70 -20.08 -2.39
N ARG A 143 6.84 -19.50 -1.53
CA ARG A 143 5.39 -19.46 -1.77
C ARG A 143 4.96 -18.61 -2.96
N LEU A 144 5.64 -17.50 -3.23
CA LEU A 144 5.29 -16.53 -4.27
C LEU A 144 6.50 -16.14 -5.14
N ASN A 145 7.58 -16.93 -5.09
CA ASN A 145 8.83 -16.60 -5.77
C ASN A 145 8.68 -16.51 -7.30
N GLU A 146 7.78 -17.28 -7.90
CA GLU A 146 7.51 -17.26 -9.34
C GLU A 146 6.78 -16.00 -9.83
N TYR A 147 6.30 -15.16 -8.90
CA TYR A 147 5.63 -13.89 -9.22
C TYR A 147 6.52 -12.65 -9.06
N PHE A 148 7.78 -12.85 -8.69
CA PHE A 148 8.79 -11.79 -8.62
C PHE A 148 9.77 -11.93 -9.78
N GLY A 149 9.88 -10.89 -10.62
CA GLY A 149 10.72 -10.92 -11.80
C GLY A 149 10.15 -11.81 -12.90
N PHE A 150 11.01 -12.35 -13.76
CA PHE A 150 10.63 -13.23 -14.86
C PHE A 150 11.10 -14.66 -14.59
N VAL A 151 10.23 -15.65 -14.79
CA VAL A 151 10.65 -17.04 -14.82
C VAL A 151 11.22 -17.40 -16.21
N GLN A 152 12.05 -18.43 -16.28
CA GLN A 152 12.76 -18.80 -17.54
C GLN A 152 11.81 -18.96 -18.73
N SER A 153 10.62 -19.55 -18.53
CA SER A 153 9.62 -19.70 -19.60
C SER A 153 9.10 -18.37 -20.16
N GLU A 154 9.00 -17.35 -19.32
CA GLU A 154 8.59 -16.00 -19.75
C GLU A 154 9.73 -15.32 -20.50
N VAL A 155 10.97 -15.46 -20.04
CA VAL A 155 12.16 -14.98 -20.75
C VAL A 155 12.25 -15.62 -22.14
N ASP A 156 12.06 -16.93 -22.25
CA ASP A 156 12.09 -17.65 -23.52
C ASP A 156 11.01 -17.13 -24.49
N LEU A 157 9.81 -16.82 -24.00
CA LEU A 157 8.75 -16.21 -24.81
C LEU A 157 9.14 -14.81 -25.29
N LEU A 158 9.65 -13.97 -24.40
CA LEU A 158 10.09 -12.61 -24.74
C LEU A 158 11.22 -12.64 -25.80
N LEU A 159 12.19 -13.55 -25.65
CA LEU A 159 13.29 -13.72 -26.63
C LEU A 159 12.77 -14.17 -27.98
N LYS A 160 11.78 -15.05 -27.98
CA LYS A 160 11.14 -15.53 -29.21
C LYS A 160 10.37 -14.40 -29.91
N ASP A 161 9.58 -13.63 -29.16
CA ASP A 161 8.80 -12.53 -29.72
C ASP A 161 9.67 -11.39 -30.23
N ALA A 162 10.87 -11.22 -29.68
CA ALA A 162 11.86 -10.24 -30.12
C ALA A 162 12.85 -10.74 -31.19
N ASP A 163 12.72 -11.99 -31.68
CA ASP A 163 13.68 -12.65 -32.55
C ASP A 163 15.13 -12.69 -32.02
N LEU A 164 15.28 -12.78 -30.69
CA LEU A 164 16.57 -12.76 -29.96
C LEU A 164 16.95 -14.09 -29.33
N THR A 165 16.34 -15.20 -29.73
CA THR A 165 16.59 -16.52 -29.15
C THR A 165 18.07 -16.95 -29.27
N THR A 166 18.79 -16.51 -30.31
CA THR A 166 20.24 -16.76 -30.48
C THR A 166 21.11 -15.99 -29.46
N GLN A 167 20.57 -15.00 -28.80
CA GLN A 167 21.26 -14.17 -27.78
C GLN A 167 20.98 -14.62 -26.35
N ALA A 168 20.24 -15.71 -26.14
CA ALA A 168 19.80 -16.16 -24.82
C ALA A 168 20.94 -16.24 -23.80
N GLU A 169 22.07 -16.88 -24.16
CA GLU A 169 23.25 -17.00 -23.29
C GLU A 169 23.91 -15.66 -22.95
N ASN A 170 23.92 -14.71 -23.87
CA ASN A 170 24.46 -13.39 -23.61
C ASN A 170 23.53 -12.59 -22.71
N ILE A 171 22.23 -12.68 -22.93
CA ILE A 171 21.20 -12.03 -22.11
C ILE A 171 21.24 -12.59 -20.70
N LYS A 172 21.35 -13.90 -20.54
CA LYS A 172 21.51 -14.55 -19.25
C LYS A 172 22.72 -13.99 -18.48
N LYS A 173 23.87 -13.84 -19.12
CA LYS A 173 25.08 -13.26 -18.47
C LYS A 173 24.90 -11.83 -17.97
N TRP A 174 24.00 -11.07 -18.55
CA TRP A 174 23.74 -9.67 -18.16
C TRP A 174 22.66 -9.52 -17.09
N TYR A 175 21.66 -10.41 -17.05
CA TYR A 175 20.44 -10.27 -16.28
C TYR A 175 20.24 -11.39 -15.25
N ASP A 176 20.98 -12.48 -15.33
CA ASP A 176 20.98 -13.56 -14.35
C ASP A 176 21.76 -13.14 -13.09
N GLY A 177 21.32 -13.58 -11.93
CA GLY A 177 22.01 -13.33 -10.66
C GLY A 177 21.09 -13.00 -9.50
N TYR A 178 19.79 -13.11 -9.69
CA TYR A 178 18.83 -12.99 -8.61
C TYR A 178 18.42 -14.38 -8.12
N HIS A 179 18.34 -14.50 -6.78
CA HIS A 179 17.89 -15.72 -6.14
C HIS A 179 16.53 -15.48 -5.50
N PHE A 180 15.49 -16.13 -6.05
CA PHE A 180 14.12 -16.03 -5.55
C PHE A 180 13.71 -17.37 -4.91
N GLY A 181 13.59 -17.41 -3.58
CA GLY A 181 13.28 -18.64 -2.88
C GLY A 181 14.37 -19.69 -3.06
N ALA A 182 14.04 -20.80 -3.72
CA ALA A 182 14.96 -21.90 -4.04
C ALA A 182 15.47 -21.89 -5.50
N PHE A 183 15.12 -20.87 -6.27
CA PHE A 183 15.44 -20.81 -7.70
C PHE A 183 16.37 -19.65 -8.02
N ASP A 184 17.34 -19.89 -8.90
CA ASP A 184 18.11 -18.85 -9.57
C ASP A 184 17.28 -18.33 -10.76
N VAL A 185 17.12 -17.03 -10.85
CA VAL A 185 16.33 -16.34 -11.88
C VAL A 185 17.17 -15.29 -12.58
#